data_d73d377062e21ce73c6ccee71c274a8e
#
_entry.id   d73d377062e21ce73c6ccee71c274a8e
#
_cell.length_a   1.000
_cell.length_b   1.000
_cell.length_c   1.000
_cell.angle_alpha   90.00
_cell.angle_beta   90.00
_cell.angle_gamma   90.00
#
_symmetry.space_group_name_H-M   'P 1'
#
loop_
_entity.id
_entity.type
_entity.pdbx_description
1 polymer ?
#
loop_
_entity_poly.entity_id
_entity_poly.type
_entity_poly.pdbx_seq_one_letter_code
_entity_poly.pdbx_strand_id
1 'polypeptide(L)'
;MIVISDSNIIFSCFYSPNGVLASILKEKKNRLQFIAPDFLLEEIEEHLPEILKNTKLTKKQAKALLKDFTQNITFFKLDDIPQRNIEKAQRIVESIDPDDYPFVALHLEKGHKIWTCDAKLSNGLKEKGYDMCVTTKEIKTKTYKKSY
;
A
#
# COMPACT_ATOMS: atom_id res chain seq x y z
N MET A 1 -0.36 3.56 -15.22
CA MET A 1 -0.12 4.20 -13.92
C MET A 1 0.49 3.19 -12.96
N ILE A 2 1.58 3.56 -12.32
CA ILE A 2 2.24 2.74 -11.29
C ILE A 2 1.98 3.40 -9.95
N VAL A 3 1.51 2.64 -8.96
CA VAL A 3 1.26 3.14 -7.61
C VAL A 3 1.89 2.23 -6.58
N ILE A 4 2.31 2.83 -5.46
CA ILE A 4 2.82 2.10 -4.31
C ILE A 4 1.64 1.78 -3.42
N SER A 5 1.39 0.48 -3.17
CA SER A 5 0.33 0.08 -2.25
C SER A 5 0.80 0.17 -0.81
N ASP A 6 0.10 0.95 0.00
CA ASP A 6 0.31 0.96 1.45
C ASP A 6 -0.27 -0.32 2.05
N SER A 7 0.27 -0.75 3.18
CA SER A 7 -0.19 -1.96 3.87
C SER A 7 -1.65 -1.88 4.31
N ASN A 8 -2.16 -0.69 4.63
CA ASN A 8 -3.55 -0.56 5.05
C ASN A 8 -4.56 -0.88 3.94
N ILE A 9 -4.18 -0.76 2.68
CA ILE A 9 -5.02 -1.22 1.56
C ILE A 9 -5.23 -2.72 1.67
N ILE A 10 -4.16 -3.47 1.93
CA ILE A 10 -4.20 -4.93 2.08
C ILE A 10 -4.98 -5.31 3.34
N PHE A 11 -4.74 -4.61 4.47
CA PHE A 11 -5.50 -4.86 5.71
C PHE A 11 -7.00 -4.71 5.47
N SER A 12 -7.41 -3.65 4.78
CA SER A 12 -8.82 -3.41 4.46
C SER A 12 -9.41 -4.54 3.62
N CYS A 13 -8.62 -5.13 2.72
CA CYS A 13 -9.07 -6.24 1.89
C CYS A 13 -9.40 -7.49 2.71
N PHE A 14 -8.70 -7.75 3.81
CA PHE A 14 -9.03 -8.88 4.69
C PHE A 14 -10.42 -8.73 5.32
N TYR A 15 -10.83 -7.51 5.62
CA TYR A 15 -12.16 -7.23 6.22
C TYR A 15 -13.26 -7.15 5.16
N SER A 16 -12.90 -6.93 3.89
CA SER A 16 -13.82 -6.86 2.76
C SER A 16 -13.21 -7.53 1.52
N PRO A 17 -13.09 -8.87 1.53
CA PRO A 17 -12.39 -9.59 0.45
C PRO A 17 -13.01 -9.42 -0.94
N ASN A 18 -14.29 -9.08 -1.00
CA ASN A 18 -15.01 -8.85 -2.26
C ASN A 18 -15.30 -7.35 -2.47
N GLY A 19 -14.66 -6.48 -1.71
CA GLY A 19 -14.85 -5.03 -1.80
C GLY A 19 -14.10 -4.40 -2.95
N VAL A 20 -14.22 -3.07 -3.02
CA VAL A 20 -13.64 -2.27 -4.11
C VAL A 20 -12.12 -2.35 -4.14
N LEU A 21 -11.46 -2.27 -2.98
CA LEU A 21 -9.99 -2.28 -2.92
C LEU A 21 -9.43 -3.62 -3.43
N ALA A 22 -10.03 -4.73 -2.99
CA ALA A 22 -9.63 -6.06 -3.45
C ALA A 22 -9.87 -6.21 -4.95
N SER A 23 -10.98 -5.69 -5.44
CA SER A 23 -11.30 -5.69 -6.87
C SER A 23 -10.24 -4.96 -7.70
N ILE A 24 -9.81 -3.78 -7.23
CA ILE A 24 -8.76 -3.00 -7.91
C ILE A 24 -7.44 -3.77 -7.93
N LEU A 25 -7.04 -4.35 -6.81
CA LEU A 25 -5.79 -5.11 -6.70
C LEU A 25 -5.76 -6.34 -7.61
N LYS A 26 -6.90 -7.00 -7.79
CA LYS A 26 -7.00 -8.25 -8.57
C LYS A 26 -7.28 -8.02 -10.05
N GLU A 27 -7.65 -6.82 -10.45
CA GLU A 27 -8.04 -6.51 -11.82
C GLU A 27 -6.83 -6.55 -12.76
N LYS A 28 -6.87 -7.45 -13.73
CA LYS A 28 -5.77 -7.63 -14.70
C LYS A 28 -5.91 -6.77 -15.95
N LYS A 29 -7.12 -6.26 -16.20
CA LYS A 29 -7.40 -5.46 -17.41
C LYS A 29 -7.15 -3.97 -17.24
N ASN A 30 -7.03 -3.49 -16.01
CA ASN A 30 -6.70 -2.09 -15.80
C ASN A 30 -5.22 -1.86 -16.10
N ARG A 31 -4.87 -0.61 -16.39
CA ARG A 31 -3.48 -0.24 -16.68
C ARG A 31 -2.68 0.12 -15.42
N LEU A 32 -3.16 -0.33 -14.28
CA LEU A 32 -2.49 -0.12 -13.01
C LEU A 32 -1.44 -1.18 -12.78
N GLN A 33 -0.27 -0.73 -12.36
CA GLN A 33 0.79 -1.59 -11.87
C GLN A 33 1.01 -1.24 -10.41
N PHE A 34 1.11 -2.26 -9.56
CA PHE A 34 1.29 -2.07 -8.13
C PHE A 34 2.70 -2.46 -7.73
N ILE A 35 3.34 -1.61 -6.93
CA ILE A 35 4.62 -1.91 -6.31
C ILE A 35 4.50 -1.69 -4.81
N ALA A 36 5.36 -2.31 -4.04
CA ALA A 36 5.42 -2.11 -2.59
C ALA A 36 6.81 -2.53 -2.08
N PRO A 37 7.24 -1.99 -0.93
CA PRO A 37 8.42 -2.54 -0.28
C PRO A 37 8.05 -3.89 0.34
N ASP A 38 9.02 -4.81 0.43
CA ASP A 38 8.81 -6.12 1.04
C ASP A 38 8.41 -6.04 2.53
N PHE A 39 8.70 -4.92 3.17
CA PHE A 39 8.23 -4.59 4.51
C PHE A 39 6.70 -4.74 4.67
N LEU A 40 5.94 -4.54 3.59
CA LEU A 40 4.48 -4.74 3.61
C LEU A 40 4.13 -6.15 4.09
N LEU A 41 4.86 -7.16 3.61
CA LEU A 41 4.61 -8.56 3.99
C LEU A 41 4.92 -8.80 5.47
N GLU A 42 5.96 -8.15 6.00
CA GLU A 42 6.31 -8.23 7.42
C GLU A 42 5.20 -7.63 8.29
N GLU A 43 4.66 -6.49 7.89
CA GLU A 43 3.55 -5.85 8.59
C GLU A 43 2.30 -6.73 8.62
N ILE A 44 1.97 -7.35 7.48
CA ILE A 44 0.82 -8.25 7.42
C ILE A 44 1.00 -9.43 8.37
N GLU A 45 2.18 -10.03 8.38
CA GLU A 45 2.47 -11.16 9.27
C GLU A 45 2.40 -10.77 10.74
N GLU A 46 2.92 -9.59 11.09
CA GLU A 46 2.86 -9.05 12.45
C GLU A 46 1.42 -8.85 12.93
N HIS A 47 0.54 -8.37 12.05
CA HIS A 47 -0.87 -8.10 12.37
C HIS A 47 -1.80 -9.28 12.07
N LEU A 48 -1.27 -10.41 11.62
CA LEU A 48 -2.09 -11.58 11.29
C LEU A 48 -2.95 -12.07 12.48
N PRO A 49 -2.43 -12.16 13.72
CA PRO A 49 -3.26 -12.56 14.86
C PRO A 49 -4.49 -11.68 15.06
N GLU A 50 -4.35 -10.37 14.87
CA GLU A 50 -5.47 -9.43 14.98
C GLU A 50 -6.48 -9.64 13.85
N ILE A 51 -6.00 -9.86 12.64
CA ILE A 51 -6.87 -10.15 11.48
C ILE A 51 -7.69 -11.41 11.73
N LEU A 52 -7.06 -12.47 12.21
CA LEU A 52 -7.74 -13.72 12.52
C LEU A 52 -8.76 -13.58 13.65
N LYS A 53 -8.46 -12.73 14.64
CA LYS A 53 -9.38 -12.46 15.76
C LYS A 53 -10.62 -11.69 15.29
N ASN A 54 -10.46 -10.73 14.41
CA ASN A 54 -11.54 -9.82 13.97
C ASN A 54 -12.30 -10.30 12.74
N THR A 55 -11.81 -11.33 12.07
CA THR A 55 -12.48 -11.99 10.96
C THR A 55 -12.73 -13.43 11.34
N LYS A 56 -13.58 -14.13 10.63
CA LYS A 56 -13.79 -15.57 10.88
C LYS A 56 -12.86 -16.42 10.02
N LEU A 57 -11.77 -15.85 9.53
CA LEU A 57 -10.82 -16.55 8.68
C LEU A 57 -9.93 -17.49 9.50
N THR A 58 -9.66 -18.65 8.93
CA THR A 58 -8.59 -19.51 9.42
C THR A 58 -7.24 -18.97 8.93
N LYS A 59 -6.15 -19.37 9.57
CA LYS A 59 -4.80 -19.00 9.11
C LYS A 59 -4.56 -19.39 7.65
N LYS A 60 -5.04 -20.58 7.25
CA LYS A 60 -4.91 -21.06 5.87
C LYS A 60 -5.68 -20.19 4.89
N GLN A 61 -6.91 -19.79 5.24
CA GLN A 61 -7.73 -18.90 4.43
C GLN A 61 -7.09 -17.51 4.30
N ALA A 62 -6.57 -16.97 5.40
CA ALA A 62 -5.91 -15.66 5.39
C ALA A 62 -4.66 -15.68 4.49
N LYS A 63 -3.86 -16.73 4.54
CA LYS A 63 -2.68 -16.87 3.68
C LYS A 63 -3.06 -16.95 2.20
N ALA A 64 -4.14 -17.67 1.88
CA ALA A 64 -4.64 -17.76 0.50
C ALA A 64 -5.13 -16.40 0.01
N LEU A 65 -5.86 -15.66 0.84
CA LEU A 65 -6.32 -14.30 0.51
C LEU A 65 -5.13 -13.33 0.32
N LEU A 66 -4.12 -13.40 1.17
CA LEU A 66 -2.93 -12.57 1.01
C LEU A 66 -2.28 -12.80 -0.35
N LYS A 67 -2.17 -14.05 -0.76
CA LYS A 67 -1.62 -14.39 -2.07
C LYS A 67 -2.45 -13.78 -3.19
N ASP A 68 -3.78 -13.83 -3.09
CA ASP A 68 -4.68 -13.23 -4.07
C ASP A 68 -4.53 -11.70 -4.12
N PHE A 69 -4.51 -11.04 -2.96
CA PHE A 69 -4.42 -9.58 -2.90
C PHE A 69 -3.09 -9.05 -3.42
N THR A 70 -2.01 -9.83 -3.29
CA THR A 70 -0.66 -9.40 -3.66
C THR A 70 -0.17 -9.95 -5.00
N GLN A 71 -1.00 -10.72 -5.71
CA GLN A 71 -0.59 -11.40 -6.95
C GLN A 71 -0.10 -10.43 -8.04
N ASN A 72 -0.61 -9.21 -8.06
CA ASN A 72 -0.25 -8.19 -9.05
C ASN A 72 0.71 -7.13 -8.49
N ILE A 73 1.25 -7.34 -7.28
CA ILE A 73 2.19 -6.41 -6.66
C ILE A 73 3.62 -6.89 -6.92
N THR A 74 4.46 -5.99 -7.42
CA THR A 74 5.89 -6.23 -7.53
C THR A 74 6.56 -5.69 -6.27
N PHE A 75 7.26 -6.56 -5.53
CA PHE A 75 7.93 -6.17 -4.29
C PHE A 75 9.37 -5.78 -4.54
N PHE A 76 9.80 -4.72 -3.88
CA PHE A 76 11.19 -4.25 -3.87
C PHE A 76 11.77 -4.45 -2.49
N LYS A 77 13.02 -4.88 -2.43
CA LYS A 77 13.71 -5.05 -1.16
C LYS A 77 14.03 -3.69 -0.56
N LEU A 78 13.65 -3.50 0.69
CA LEU A 78 13.96 -2.28 1.42
C LEU A 78 15.47 -2.02 1.46
N ASP A 79 16.26 -3.10 1.59
CA ASP A 79 17.72 -3.04 1.63
C ASP A 79 18.34 -2.52 0.33
N ASP A 80 17.60 -2.58 -0.79
CA ASP A 80 18.08 -2.09 -2.08
C ASP A 80 17.84 -0.59 -2.26
N ILE A 81 17.07 0.05 -1.37
CA ILE A 81 16.85 1.49 -1.41
C ILE A 81 18.06 2.21 -0.85
N PRO A 82 18.60 3.23 -1.55
CA PRO A 82 19.74 3.98 -1.05
C PRO A 82 19.51 4.55 0.35
N GLN A 83 20.53 4.48 1.19
CA GLN A 83 20.45 4.90 2.59
C GLN A 83 20.00 6.37 2.72
N ARG A 84 20.41 7.24 1.79
CA ARG A 84 19.97 8.65 1.77
C ARG A 84 18.45 8.79 1.70
N ASN A 85 17.78 7.91 0.94
CA ASN A 85 16.32 7.92 0.82
C ASN A 85 15.64 7.31 2.04
N ILE A 86 16.25 6.28 2.64
CA ILE A 86 15.79 5.72 3.90
C ILE A 86 15.80 6.79 5.00
N GLU A 87 16.92 7.47 5.18
CA GLU A 87 17.08 8.51 6.22
C GLU A 87 16.13 9.68 5.98
N LYS A 88 16.01 10.11 4.73
CA LYS A 88 15.09 11.21 4.38
C LYS A 88 13.65 10.81 4.68
N ALA A 89 13.25 9.59 4.31
CA ALA A 89 11.90 9.09 4.59
C ALA A 89 11.64 9.02 6.09
N GLN A 90 12.59 8.54 6.87
CA GLN A 90 12.47 8.48 8.33
C GLN A 90 12.24 9.86 8.93
N ARG A 91 12.97 10.88 8.47
CA ARG A 91 12.78 12.26 8.93
C ARG A 91 11.42 12.81 8.56
N ILE A 92 10.94 12.52 7.34
CA ILE A 92 9.64 13.00 6.87
C ILE A 92 8.50 12.47 7.74
N VAL A 93 8.52 11.19 8.07
CA VAL A 93 7.40 10.55 8.77
C VAL A 93 7.55 10.54 10.30
N GLU A 94 8.66 11.03 10.83
CA GLU A 94 8.96 10.99 12.27
C GLU A 94 7.82 11.55 13.12
N SER A 95 7.22 12.65 12.70
CA SER A 95 6.12 13.29 13.41
C SER A 95 4.74 12.86 12.94
N ILE A 96 4.64 11.94 11.97
CA ILE A 96 3.37 11.44 11.44
C ILE A 96 3.16 10.01 11.94
N ASP A 97 3.88 9.07 11.38
CA ASP A 97 3.93 7.68 11.80
C ASP A 97 5.29 7.11 11.38
N PRO A 98 6.22 6.92 12.34
CA PRO A 98 7.58 6.47 12.02
C PRO A 98 7.62 5.12 11.26
N ASP A 99 6.63 4.26 11.45
CA ASP A 99 6.61 2.94 10.83
C ASP A 99 6.30 2.98 9.33
N ASP A 100 5.85 4.12 8.82
CA ASP A 100 5.50 4.28 7.40
C ASP A 100 6.69 4.66 6.51
N TYR A 101 7.89 4.79 7.07
CA TYR A 101 9.04 5.23 6.30
C TYR A 101 9.36 4.34 5.07
N PRO A 102 9.14 3.00 5.09
CA PRO A 102 9.46 2.18 3.93
C PRO A 102 8.69 2.57 2.67
N PHE A 103 7.43 2.96 2.81
CA PHE A 103 6.59 3.39 1.69
C PHE A 103 7.04 4.75 1.14
N VAL A 104 7.38 5.68 2.02
CA VAL A 104 7.91 6.98 1.62
C VAL A 104 9.30 6.84 0.98
N ALA A 105 10.13 5.95 1.51
CA ALA A 105 11.45 5.67 0.93
C ALA A 105 11.31 5.13 -0.50
N LEU A 106 10.38 4.21 -0.74
CA LEU A 106 10.13 3.69 -2.07
C LEU A 106 9.62 4.80 -3.02
N HIS A 107 8.75 5.69 -2.52
CA HIS A 107 8.30 6.86 -3.27
C HIS A 107 9.49 7.75 -3.68
N LEU A 108 10.41 8.03 -2.76
CA LEU A 108 11.59 8.86 -3.05
C LEU A 108 12.48 8.22 -4.11
N GLU A 109 12.59 6.89 -4.09
CA GLU A 109 13.44 6.15 -5.03
C GLU A 109 12.80 6.00 -6.40
N LYS A 110 11.50 5.70 -6.47
CA LYS A 110 10.80 5.34 -7.72
C LYS A 110 9.97 6.47 -8.31
N GLY A 111 9.61 7.49 -7.53
CA GLY A 111 8.83 8.64 -7.99
C GLY A 111 7.33 8.38 -8.14
N HIS A 112 6.83 7.20 -7.76
CA HIS A 112 5.40 6.86 -7.89
C HIS A 112 4.66 7.18 -6.60
N LYS A 113 3.38 7.56 -6.72
CA LYS A 113 2.56 7.96 -5.58
C LYS A 113 2.12 6.76 -4.74
N ILE A 114 1.88 7.03 -3.46
CA ILE A 114 1.45 6.05 -2.47
C ILE A 114 -0.09 6.01 -2.46
N TRP A 115 -0.65 4.85 -2.75
CA TRP A 115 -2.08 4.60 -2.60
C TRP A 115 -2.35 4.19 -1.17
N THR A 116 -3.06 5.05 -0.43
CA THR A 116 -3.35 4.82 0.97
C THR A 116 -4.77 5.28 1.31
N CYS A 117 -5.37 4.62 2.29
CA CYS A 117 -6.61 5.04 2.94
C CYS A 117 -6.33 5.67 4.31
N ASP A 118 -5.06 5.79 4.69
CA ASP A 118 -4.65 6.37 5.97
C ASP A 118 -4.63 7.89 5.88
N ALA A 119 -5.69 8.52 6.43
CA ALA A 119 -5.81 9.97 6.43
C ALA A 119 -4.70 10.66 7.23
N LYS A 120 -4.20 10.02 8.30
CA LYS A 120 -3.11 10.56 9.11
C LYS A 120 -1.84 10.71 8.27
N LEU A 121 -1.50 9.69 7.50
CA LEU A 121 -0.32 9.72 6.63
C LEU A 121 -0.50 10.76 5.52
N SER A 122 -1.60 10.69 4.76
CA SER A 122 -1.81 11.58 3.62
C SER A 122 -1.92 13.05 4.04
N ASN A 123 -2.65 13.34 5.11
CA ASN A 123 -2.78 14.71 5.62
C ASN A 123 -1.47 15.22 6.21
N GLY A 124 -0.76 14.38 6.95
CA GLY A 124 0.53 14.75 7.53
C GLY A 124 1.57 15.10 6.49
N LEU A 125 1.64 14.31 5.40
CA LEU A 125 2.55 14.61 4.29
C LEU A 125 2.15 15.89 3.58
N LYS A 126 0.86 16.08 3.35
CA LYS A 126 0.34 17.27 2.68
C LYS A 126 0.62 18.56 3.48
N GLU A 127 0.45 18.50 4.79
CA GLU A 127 0.77 19.63 5.69
C GLU A 127 2.25 20.03 5.62
N LYS A 128 3.12 19.07 5.35
CA LYS A 128 4.57 19.31 5.17
C LYS A 128 4.93 19.73 3.75
N GLY A 129 3.94 19.89 2.86
CA GLY A 129 4.15 20.30 1.48
C GLY A 129 4.48 19.18 0.51
N TYR A 130 4.27 17.92 0.88
CA TYR A 130 4.53 16.77 0.02
C TYR A 130 3.25 16.25 -0.65
N ASP A 131 3.27 16.16 -1.97
CA ASP A 131 2.20 15.56 -2.76
C ASP A 131 2.62 14.13 -3.14
N MET A 132 2.58 13.23 -2.17
CA MET A 132 3.06 11.85 -2.33
C MET A 132 1.96 10.81 -2.45
N CYS A 133 0.72 11.17 -2.13
CA CYS A 133 -0.36 10.19 -2.00
C CYS A 133 -1.41 10.32 -3.10
N VAL A 134 -2.07 9.20 -3.40
CA VAL A 134 -3.19 9.12 -4.32
C VAL A 134 -4.34 8.41 -3.61
N THR A 135 -5.56 8.88 -3.84
CA THR A 135 -6.77 8.29 -3.25
C THR A 135 -7.34 7.21 -4.14
N THR A 136 -8.18 6.34 -3.56
CA THR A 136 -8.94 5.34 -4.31
C THR A 136 -9.81 5.99 -5.38
N LYS A 137 -10.43 7.13 -5.06
CA LYS A 137 -11.24 7.89 -6.01
C LYS A 137 -10.44 8.33 -7.22
N GLU A 138 -9.23 8.85 -7.00
CA GLU A 138 -8.34 9.26 -8.09
C GLU A 138 -7.91 8.08 -8.96
N ILE A 139 -7.62 6.93 -8.34
CA ILE A 139 -7.27 5.70 -9.06
C ILE A 139 -8.44 5.26 -9.94
N LYS A 140 -9.66 5.23 -9.39
CA LYS A 140 -10.87 4.87 -10.15
C LYS A 140 -11.09 5.79 -11.33
N THR A 141 -10.95 7.10 -11.11
CA THR A 141 -11.15 8.09 -12.17
C THR A 141 -10.19 7.87 -13.33
N LYS A 142 -8.92 7.61 -13.03
CA LYS A 142 -7.90 7.36 -14.06
C LYS A 142 -8.06 6.00 -14.74
N THR A 143 -8.55 4.99 -14.01
CA THR A 143 -8.63 3.63 -14.53
C THR A 143 -9.88 3.41 -15.36
N TYR A 144 -11.03 3.89 -14.91
CA TYR A 144 -12.31 3.62 -15.56
C TYR A 144 -12.74 4.67 -16.58
N LYS A 145 -12.17 5.87 -16.52
CA LYS A 145 -12.49 6.95 -17.46
C LYS A 145 -12.01 6.68 -18.88
N LYS A 146 -11.14 5.71 -19.07
CA LYS A 146 -10.58 5.36 -20.39
C LYS A 146 -11.29 4.18 -21.06
N SER A 147 -12.41 3.73 -20.52
CA SER A 147 -13.18 2.61 -21.07
C SER A 147 -14.13 3.03 -22.19
N TYR A 148 -14.12 4.27 -22.59
CA TYR A 148 -14.97 4.77 -23.66
C TYR A 148 -14.33 4.60 -25.02
#